data_18dda5cfe1d1c6a42f571d1a2566945b
#
_entry.id   18dda5cfe1d1c6a42f571d1a2566945b
#
_cell.length_a   1.000
_cell.length_b   1.000
_cell.length_c   1.000
_cell.angle_alpha   90.00
_cell.angle_beta   90.00
_cell.angle_gamma   90.00
#
_symmetry.space_group_name_H-M   'P 1'
#
loop_
_entity.id
_entity.type
_entity.pdbx_description
1 polymer ?
#
loop_
_entity_poly.entity_id
_entity_poly.type
_entity_poly.pdbx_seq_one_letter_code
_entity_poly.pdbx_strand_id
1 'polypeptide(L)'
;CIEENRILKRIAHHCIERTDGLFITLPQDSLDYQQQFIAACRQADINAEAIDPQLALRLEPAANPALIGAVRVPDGTVDPFRLTAANMLDAREHGAQILTYHQVVGLLRSGDRVTGVRVYDHQNQRRYELHASVVVNAAGIWGQQIAEYADLRIRMFPAKGALLILGHRINNMVINRCRKPADADILVPGDTISLIGTTSTHIDYDQIDNMLVTPQEVDILIREGALLAPTLAQTRILRAYAGVRPLVASDDDPSGRNVSRGIV
;
A
#
# COMPACT_ATOMS: atom_id res chain seq x y z
N CYS A 1 -3.03 -12.50 2.64
CA CYS A 1 -2.12 -11.51 3.31
C CYS A 1 -1.34 -12.14 4.46
N ILE A 2 -1.95 -12.88 5.39
CA ILE A 2 -1.23 -13.44 6.56
C ILE A 2 -0.15 -14.45 6.14
N GLU A 3 -0.44 -15.31 5.17
CA GLU A 3 0.52 -16.28 4.63
C GLU A 3 1.71 -15.58 3.97
N GLU A 4 1.46 -14.57 3.13
CA GLU A 4 2.52 -13.76 2.53
C GLU A 4 3.37 -13.05 3.58
N ASN A 5 2.76 -12.54 4.65
CA ASN A 5 3.48 -11.95 5.78
C ASN A 5 4.43 -12.96 6.43
N ARG A 6 3.98 -14.21 6.63
CA ARG A 6 4.82 -15.30 7.17
C ARG A 6 5.98 -15.65 6.22
N ILE A 7 5.70 -15.72 4.92
CA ILE A 7 6.72 -16.01 3.89
C ILE A 7 7.76 -14.88 3.86
N LEU A 8 7.35 -13.64 3.73
CA LEU A 8 8.25 -12.49 3.66
C LEU A 8 9.11 -12.35 4.91
N LYS A 9 8.55 -12.55 6.11
CA LYS A 9 9.31 -12.56 7.38
C LYS A 9 10.42 -13.63 7.42
N ARG A 10 10.32 -14.66 6.59
CA ARG A 10 11.31 -15.75 6.48
C ARG A 10 12.34 -15.47 5.38
N ILE A 11 11.88 -15.14 4.16
CA ILE A 11 12.77 -15.06 2.98
C ILE A 11 13.32 -13.64 2.74
N ALA A 12 12.62 -12.61 3.21
CA ALA A 12 12.99 -11.20 3.03
C ALA A 12 13.08 -10.45 4.38
N HIS A 13 13.55 -11.12 5.42
CA HIS A 13 13.62 -10.57 6.78
C HIS A 13 14.43 -9.27 6.90
N HIS A 14 15.39 -9.05 6.00
CA HIS A 14 16.18 -7.83 5.91
C HIS A 14 15.40 -6.60 5.37
N CYS A 15 14.22 -6.85 4.80
CA CYS A 15 13.30 -5.80 4.31
C CYS A 15 12.13 -5.55 5.27
N ILE A 16 12.03 -6.33 6.37
CA ILE A 16 10.86 -6.34 7.25
C ILE A 16 11.27 -6.03 8.68
N GLU A 17 10.60 -5.06 9.28
CA GLU A 17 10.65 -4.81 10.71
C GLU A 17 9.41 -5.43 11.38
N ARG A 18 9.63 -6.24 12.42
CA ARG A 18 8.57 -6.87 13.22
C ARG A 18 8.13 -5.91 14.30
N THR A 19 7.04 -5.19 14.06
CA THR A 19 6.56 -4.12 14.94
C THR A 19 5.32 -4.49 15.74
N ASP A 20 4.64 -5.56 15.37
CA ASP A 20 3.24 -5.81 15.72
C ASP A 20 2.33 -4.65 15.28
N GLY A 21 1.01 -4.85 15.41
CA GLY A 21 -0.01 -3.85 15.11
C GLY A 21 -0.90 -3.61 16.33
N LEU A 22 -1.32 -2.38 16.51
CA LEU A 22 -2.23 -1.94 17.55
C LEU A 22 -3.43 -1.23 16.91
N PHE A 23 -4.62 -1.84 17.01
CA PHE A 23 -5.87 -1.23 16.60
C PHE A 23 -6.51 -0.55 17.81
N ILE A 24 -6.56 0.78 17.81
CA ILE A 24 -7.10 1.57 18.93
C ILE A 24 -8.54 1.99 18.67
N THR A 25 -9.39 1.88 19.70
CA THR A 25 -10.75 2.38 19.72
C THR A 25 -10.77 3.66 20.54
N LEU A 26 -11.22 4.77 19.96
CA LEU A 26 -11.37 6.06 20.65
C LEU A 26 -12.82 6.25 21.13
N PRO A 27 -13.11 7.22 22.02
CA PRO A 27 -14.47 7.44 22.56
C PRO A 27 -15.54 7.67 21.49
N GLN A 28 -15.19 8.20 20.33
CA GLN A 28 -16.12 8.39 19.21
C GLN A 28 -16.28 7.15 18.31
N ASP A 29 -15.52 6.07 18.54
CA ASP A 29 -15.62 4.81 17.81
C ASP A 29 -16.49 3.81 18.58
N SER A 30 -16.80 2.66 17.96
CA SER A 30 -17.65 1.63 18.55
C SER A 30 -16.83 0.45 19.08
N LEU A 31 -17.02 0.10 20.34
CA LEU A 31 -16.49 -1.15 20.91
C LEU A 31 -17.12 -2.40 20.27
N ASP A 32 -18.35 -2.29 19.78
CA ASP A 32 -18.98 -3.40 19.03
C ASP A 32 -18.23 -3.69 17.74
N TYR A 33 -17.71 -2.64 17.07
CA TYR A 33 -16.85 -2.83 15.91
C TYR A 33 -15.56 -3.56 16.28
N GLN A 34 -14.97 -3.24 17.42
CA GLN A 34 -13.78 -3.96 17.92
C GLN A 34 -14.06 -5.46 18.10
N GLN A 35 -15.21 -5.84 18.65
CA GLN A 35 -15.61 -7.25 18.79
C GLN A 35 -15.77 -7.93 17.42
N GLN A 36 -16.43 -7.25 16.46
CA GLN A 36 -16.58 -7.75 15.10
C GLN A 36 -15.21 -7.93 14.41
N PHE A 37 -14.30 -6.98 14.59
CA PHE A 37 -12.94 -7.05 14.07
C PHE A 37 -12.18 -8.28 14.62
N ILE A 38 -12.23 -8.52 15.93
CA ILE A 38 -11.60 -9.70 16.55
C ILE A 38 -12.21 -10.99 16.00
N ALA A 39 -13.54 -11.05 15.85
CA ALA A 39 -14.22 -12.22 15.30
C ALA A 39 -13.79 -12.48 13.84
N ALA A 40 -13.70 -11.43 13.02
CA ALA A 40 -13.21 -11.53 11.64
C ALA A 40 -11.75 -11.98 11.57
N CYS A 41 -10.89 -11.47 12.45
CA CYS A 41 -9.51 -11.91 12.56
C CYS A 41 -9.40 -13.42 12.87
N ARG A 42 -10.20 -13.91 13.81
CA ARG A 42 -10.23 -15.35 14.15
C ARG A 42 -10.65 -16.22 12.97
N GLN A 43 -11.66 -15.78 12.21
CA GLN A 43 -12.08 -16.48 10.99
C GLN A 43 -10.99 -16.54 9.90
N ALA A 44 -10.11 -15.54 9.89
CA ALA A 44 -8.98 -15.43 8.96
C ALA A 44 -7.67 -16.05 9.51
N ASP A 45 -7.71 -16.80 10.61
CA ASP A 45 -6.53 -17.36 11.31
C ASP A 45 -5.50 -16.28 11.69
N ILE A 46 -5.98 -15.10 12.09
CA ILE A 46 -5.16 -14.00 12.59
C ILE A 46 -5.31 -13.95 14.11
N ASN A 47 -4.19 -14.05 14.83
CA ASN A 47 -4.19 -13.92 16.28
C ASN A 47 -4.42 -12.45 16.67
N ALA A 48 -5.67 -12.12 17.02
CA ALA A 48 -6.07 -10.80 17.49
C ALA A 48 -6.45 -10.88 18.98
N GLU A 49 -5.78 -10.09 19.79
CA GLU A 49 -5.94 -10.07 21.24
C GLU A 49 -6.45 -8.71 21.70
N ALA A 50 -7.63 -8.68 22.35
CA ALA A 50 -8.06 -7.48 23.06
C ALA A 50 -7.17 -7.27 24.29
N ILE A 51 -6.58 -6.11 24.41
CA ILE A 51 -5.71 -5.76 25.53
C ILE A 51 -6.25 -4.55 26.28
N ASP A 52 -5.90 -4.50 27.56
CA ASP A 52 -6.25 -3.35 28.41
C ASP A 52 -5.67 -2.04 27.88
N PRO A 53 -6.42 -0.92 27.90
CA PRO A 53 -5.95 0.38 27.45
C PRO A 53 -4.62 0.84 28.07
N GLN A 54 -4.42 0.58 29.36
CA GLN A 54 -3.16 0.92 30.05
C GLN A 54 -1.98 0.06 29.57
N LEU A 55 -2.25 -1.22 29.25
CA LEU A 55 -1.25 -2.07 28.63
C LEU A 55 -0.91 -1.58 27.22
N ALA A 56 -1.90 -1.19 26.43
CA ALA A 56 -1.68 -0.62 25.09
C ALA A 56 -0.77 0.61 25.14
N LEU A 57 -1.02 1.54 26.07
CA LEU A 57 -0.18 2.74 26.27
C LEU A 57 1.21 2.44 26.80
N ARG A 58 1.40 1.33 27.53
CA ARG A 58 2.76 0.90 27.91
C ARG A 58 3.53 0.28 26.74
N LEU A 59 2.85 -0.44 25.86
CA LEU A 59 3.45 -1.05 24.67
C LEU A 59 3.77 0.00 23.59
N GLU A 60 2.85 0.96 23.43
CA GLU A 60 2.96 2.05 22.45
C GLU A 60 2.60 3.40 23.11
N PRO A 61 3.60 4.06 23.73
CA PRO A 61 3.37 5.32 24.42
C PRO A 61 2.95 6.50 23.52
N ALA A 62 3.17 6.38 22.20
CA ALA A 62 2.73 7.38 21.24
C ALA A 62 1.22 7.31 20.94
N ALA A 63 0.55 6.20 21.24
CA ALA A 63 -0.87 6.04 21.01
C ALA A 63 -1.68 7.09 21.79
N ASN A 64 -2.84 7.46 21.24
CA ASN A 64 -3.70 8.45 21.87
C ASN A 64 -4.13 8.01 23.27
N PRO A 65 -3.82 8.79 24.32
CA PRO A 65 -4.14 8.40 25.71
C PRO A 65 -5.65 8.34 26.02
N ALA A 66 -6.49 8.90 25.17
CA ALA A 66 -7.96 8.82 25.28
C ALA A 66 -8.54 7.52 24.74
N LEU A 67 -7.72 6.55 24.30
CA LEU A 67 -8.22 5.27 23.81
C LEU A 67 -9.03 4.53 24.90
N ILE A 68 -10.14 3.93 24.51
CA ILE A 68 -11.07 3.18 25.39
C ILE A 68 -10.99 1.67 25.18
N GLY A 69 -10.28 1.24 24.13
CA GLY A 69 -10.05 -0.16 23.81
C GLY A 69 -8.88 -0.31 22.85
N ALA A 70 -8.28 -1.49 22.87
CA ALA A 70 -7.19 -1.80 21.95
C ALA A 70 -7.18 -3.29 21.59
N VAL A 71 -6.76 -3.59 20.35
CA VAL A 71 -6.52 -4.94 19.86
C VAL A 71 -5.10 -5.03 19.32
N ARG A 72 -4.32 -5.96 19.87
CA ARG A 72 -2.99 -6.30 19.35
C ARG A 72 -3.11 -7.39 18.29
N VAL A 73 -2.39 -7.24 17.19
CA VAL A 73 -2.30 -8.22 16.11
C VAL A 73 -0.85 -8.43 15.68
N PRO A 74 -0.49 -9.61 15.15
CA PRO A 74 0.82 -9.79 14.52
C PRO A 74 0.87 -8.99 13.22
N ASP A 75 1.76 -8.01 13.17
CA ASP A 75 1.98 -7.15 12.02
C ASP A 75 3.47 -6.92 11.78
N GLY A 76 3.79 -6.01 10.90
CA GLY A 76 5.14 -5.60 10.59
C GLY A 76 5.16 -4.58 9.48
N THR A 77 6.26 -3.89 9.36
CA THR A 77 6.47 -2.95 8.27
C THR A 77 7.43 -3.53 7.24
N VAL A 78 7.25 -3.18 6.00
CA VAL A 78 8.14 -3.54 4.90
C VAL A 78 8.74 -2.28 4.29
N ASP A 79 10.02 -2.30 4.02
CA ASP A 79 10.65 -1.31 3.15
C ASP A 79 10.43 -1.73 1.70
N PRO A 80 9.53 -1.07 0.95
CA PRO A 80 9.20 -1.48 -0.41
C PRO A 80 10.35 -1.26 -1.39
N PHE A 81 11.24 -0.32 -1.12
CA PHE A 81 12.40 -0.06 -1.97
C PHE A 81 13.44 -1.18 -1.81
N ARG A 82 13.75 -1.56 -0.57
CA ARG A 82 14.66 -2.69 -0.30
C ARG A 82 14.10 -3.99 -0.86
N LEU A 83 12.80 -4.26 -0.65
CA LEU A 83 12.16 -5.49 -1.17
C LEU A 83 12.19 -5.53 -2.70
N THR A 84 11.87 -4.41 -3.37
CA THR A 84 11.93 -4.33 -4.83
C THR A 84 13.36 -4.54 -5.33
N ALA A 85 14.35 -3.87 -4.72
CA ALA A 85 15.75 -4.01 -5.09
C ALA A 85 16.25 -5.46 -4.88
N ALA A 86 15.88 -6.11 -3.77
CA ALA A 86 16.24 -7.49 -3.49
C ALA A 86 15.68 -8.46 -4.55
N ASN A 87 14.40 -8.31 -4.92
CA ASN A 87 13.78 -9.10 -5.98
C ASN A 87 14.47 -8.88 -7.34
N MET A 88 14.83 -7.63 -7.67
CA MET A 88 15.53 -7.34 -8.93
C MET A 88 16.95 -7.94 -8.96
N LEU A 89 17.67 -7.88 -7.84
CA LEU A 89 19.01 -8.47 -7.74
C LEU A 89 18.96 -9.98 -7.86
N ASP A 90 18.06 -10.63 -7.13
CA ASP A 90 17.87 -12.08 -7.17
C ASP A 90 17.47 -12.55 -8.56
N ALA A 91 16.52 -11.88 -9.22
CA ALA A 91 16.14 -12.19 -10.59
C ALA A 91 17.32 -12.07 -11.55
N ARG A 92 18.17 -11.05 -11.41
CA ARG A 92 19.35 -10.86 -12.24
C ARG A 92 20.41 -11.94 -12.01
N GLU A 93 20.61 -12.36 -10.76
CA GLU A 93 21.51 -13.48 -10.42
C GLU A 93 21.04 -14.80 -11.06
N HIS A 94 19.72 -14.95 -11.27
CA HIS A 94 19.11 -16.08 -11.98
C HIS A 94 18.97 -15.85 -13.50
N GLY A 95 19.66 -14.86 -14.06
CA GLY A 95 19.75 -14.64 -15.52
C GLY A 95 18.69 -13.73 -16.10
N ALA A 96 17.84 -13.10 -15.30
CA ALA A 96 16.88 -12.11 -15.81
C ALA A 96 17.58 -10.81 -16.23
N GLN A 97 17.07 -10.18 -17.28
CA GLN A 97 17.48 -8.85 -17.70
C GLN A 97 16.50 -7.82 -17.12
N ILE A 98 17.01 -6.83 -16.42
CA ILE A 98 16.23 -5.71 -15.89
C ILE A 98 16.47 -4.50 -16.78
N LEU A 99 15.44 -4.08 -17.51
CA LEU A 99 15.48 -2.98 -18.47
C LEU A 99 14.75 -1.76 -17.90
N THR A 100 15.47 -0.92 -17.17
CA THR A 100 14.95 0.37 -16.71
C THR A 100 14.88 1.39 -17.84
N TYR A 101 13.96 2.36 -17.75
CA TYR A 101 13.69 3.35 -18.80
C TYR A 101 13.21 2.76 -20.14
N HIS A 102 12.66 1.54 -20.10
CA HIS A 102 12.11 0.87 -21.26
C HIS A 102 10.60 0.78 -21.13
N GLN A 103 9.88 1.41 -22.03
CA GLN A 103 8.44 1.44 -22.09
C GLN A 103 7.92 0.44 -23.11
N VAL A 104 6.99 -0.43 -22.72
CA VAL A 104 6.23 -1.23 -23.67
C VAL A 104 5.25 -0.32 -24.40
N VAL A 105 5.38 -0.26 -25.72
CA VAL A 105 4.57 0.61 -26.59
C VAL A 105 3.69 -0.18 -27.58
N GLY A 106 3.63 -1.50 -27.41
CA GLY A 106 2.79 -2.39 -28.19
C GLY A 106 3.11 -3.84 -27.95
N LEU A 107 2.25 -4.73 -28.44
CA LEU A 107 2.45 -6.18 -28.44
C LEU A 107 2.80 -6.68 -29.85
N LEU A 108 3.60 -7.73 -29.92
CA LEU A 108 3.84 -8.52 -31.12
C LEU A 108 2.83 -9.66 -31.14
N ARG A 109 2.15 -9.87 -32.25
CA ARG A 109 1.10 -10.88 -32.39
C ARG A 109 1.31 -11.73 -33.64
N SER A 110 0.94 -12.98 -33.56
CA SER A 110 0.77 -13.89 -34.68
C SER A 110 -0.60 -14.55 -34.56
N GLY A 111 -1.57 -14.05 -35.35
CA GLY A 111 -2.99 -14.33 -35.12
C GLY A 111 -3.44 -13.84 -33.74
N ASP A 112 -4.05 -14.74 -32.98
CA ASP A 112 -4.53 -14.47 -31.60
C ASP A 112 -3.47 -14.64 -30.51
N ARG A 113 -2.24 -15.05 -30.90
CA ARG A 113 -1.16 -15.30 -29.95
C ARG A 113 -0.23 -14.10 -29.82
N VAL A 114 0.04 -13.70 -28.59
CA VAL A 114 1.11 -12.75 -28.27
C VAL A 114 2.47 -13.45 -28.37
N THR A 115 3.42 -12.85 -29.10
CA THR A 115 4.76 -13.41 -29.36
C THR A 115 5.88 -12.52 -28.87
N GLY A 116 5.55 -11.41 -28.21
CA GLY A 116 6.53 -10.49 -27.65
C GLY A 116 5.97 -9.10 -27.47
N VAL A 117 6.87 -8.15 -27.29
CA VAL A 117 6.54 -6.73 -27.05
C VAL A 117 7.39 -5.81 -27.95
N ARG A 118 6.81 -4.66 -28.32
CA ARG A 118 7.56 -3.51 -28.83
C ARG A 118 7.93 -2.60 -27.69
N VAL A 119 9.19 -2.19 -27.67
CA VAL A 119 9.78 -1.42 -26.57
C VAL A 119 10.35 -0.12 -27.10
N TYR A 120 10.14 0.95 -26.35
CA TYR A 120 10.82 2.22 -26.52
C TYR A 120 11.85 2.41 -25.40
N ASP A 121 13.11 2.51 -25.79
CA ASP A 121 14.25 2.81 -24.92
C ASP A 121 14.39 4.34 -24.83
N HIS A 122 14.00 4.90 -23.69
CA HIS A 122 14.05 6.35 -23.46
C HIS A 122 15.49 6.90 -23.34
N GLN A 123 16.47 6.08 -22.98
CA GLN A 123 17.86 6.51 -22.85
C GLN A 123 18.52 6.68 -24.22
N ASN A 124 18.28 5.71 -25.13
CA ASN A 124 18.88 5.69 -26.45
C ASN A 124 17.91 6.18 -27.56
N GLN A 125 16.69 6.58 -27.19
CA GLN A 125 15.64 7.09 -28.09
C GLN A 125 15.37 6.17 -29.29
N ARG A 126 15.35 4.86 -29.06
CA ARG A 126 15.17 3.84 -30.09
C ARG A 126 14.01 2.91 -29.77
N ARG A 127 13.43 2.35 -30.82
CA ARG A 127 12.43 1.27 -30.71
C ARG A 127 13.04 -0.03 -31.16
N TYR A 128 12.63 -1.12 -30.49
CA TYR A 128 13.02 -2.46 -30.86
C TYR A 128 11.99 -3.49 -30.37
N GLU A 129 12.16 -4.73 -30.78
CA GLU A 129 11.25 -5.82 -30.47
C GLU A 129 11.93 -6.83 -29.53
N LEU A 130 11.18 -7.32 -28.55
CA LEU A 130 11.59 -8.43 -27.70
C LEU A 130 10.59 -9.57 -27.92
N HIS A 131 11.10 -10.70 -28.34
CA HIS A 131 10.31 -11.91 -28.57
C HIS A 131 10.27 -12.78 -27.32
N ALA A 132 9.10 -13.32 -26.99
CA ALA A 132 8.88 -14.20 -25.86
C ALA A 132 7.72 -15.15 -26.12
N SER A 133 7.77 -16.34 -25.56
CA SER A 133 6.65 -17.30 -25.60
C SER A 133 5.48 -16.91 -24.70
N VAL A 134 5.76 -16.13 -23.65
CA VAL A 134 4.75 -15.61 -22.71
C VAL A 134 5.10 -14.17 -22.38
N VAL A 135 4.09 -13.32 -22.30
CA VAL A 135 4.17 -11.93 -21.81
C VAL A 135 3.27 -11.79 -20.59
N VAL A 136 3.87 -11.39 -19.46
CA VAL A 136 3.13 -11.13 -18.21
C VAL A 136 2.91 -9.63 -18.06
N ASN A 137 1.65 -9.21 -17.98
CA ASN A 137 1.28 -7.83 -17.72
C ASN A 137 1.24 -7.58 -16.21
N ALA A 138 2.30 -7.02 -15.67
CA ALA A 138 2.43 -6.61 -14.26
C ALA A 138 2.58 -5.07 -14.13
N ALA A 139 2.01 -4.31 -15.07
CA ALA A 139 2.18 -2.86 -15.20
C ALA A 139 1.35 -2.03 -14.18
N GLY A 140 0.81 -2.64 -13.13
CA GLY A 140 0.05 -1.93 -12.09
C GLY A 140 -1.11 -1.14 -12.69
N ILE A 141 -1.21 0.16 -12.37
CA ILE A 141 -2.30 1.00 -12.88
C ILE A 141 -2.26 1.19 -14.41
N TRP A 142 -1.10 1.04 -15.04
CA TRP A 142 -0.96 1.09 -16.51
C TRP A 142 -1.31 -0.25 -17.19
N GLY A 143 -1.69 -1.28 -16.41
CA GLY A 143 -2.06 -2.59 -16.93
C GLY A 143 -3.19 -2.57 -17.96
N GLN A 144 -4.13 -1.62 -17.85
CA GLN A 144 -5.17 -1.39 -18.83
C GLN A 144 -4.60 -1.03 -20.21
N GLN A 145 -3.62 -0.13 -20.28
CA GLN A 145 -2.97 0.28 -21.55
C GLN A 145 -2.29 -0.91 -22.24
N ILE A 146 -1.65 -1.78 -21.44
CA ILE A 146 -1.01 -2.98 -22.00
C ILE A 146 -2.05 -3.97 -22.52
N ALA A 147 -3.17 -4.14 -21.82
CA ALA A 147 -4.27 -5.01 -22.24
C ALA A 147 -4.92 -4.50 -23.55
N GLU A 148 -5.07 -3.20 -23.70
CA GLU A 148 -5.63 -2.57 -24.90
C GLU A 148 -4.80 -2.87 -26.17
N TYR A 149 -3.49 -3.09 -26.05
CA TYR A 149 -2.66 -3.54 -27.17
C TYR A 149 -3.00 -4.97 -27.65
N ALA A 150 -3.73 -5.73 -26.85
CA ALA A 150 -4.26 -7.05 -27.19
C ALA A 150 -5.77 -7.03 -27.47
N ASP A 151 -6.39 -5.86 -27.65
CA ASP A 151 -7.83 -5.67 -27.81
C ASP A 151 -8.67 -6.17 -26.61
N LEU A 152 -8.01 -6.26 -25.43
CA LEU A 152 -8.65 -6.64 -24.16
C LEU A 152 -8.97 -5.40 -23.34
N ARG A 153 -10.10 -5.44 -22.64
CA ARG A 153 -10.52 -4.37 -21.74
C ARG A 153 -10.41 -4.84 -20.28
N ILE A 154 -9.54 -4.18 -19.53
CA ILE A 154 -9.52 -4.28 -18.07
C ILE A 154 -9.98 -2.92 -17.54
N ARG A 155 -11.11 -2.88 -16.86
CA ARG A 155 -11.61 -1.63 -16.27
C ARG A 155 -10.88 -1.38 -14.96
N MET A 156 -9.91 -0.48 -14.98
CA MET A 156 -9.20 -0.05 -13.77
C MET A 156 -9.93 1.11 -13.09
N PHE A 157 -9.82 1.15 -11.76
CA PHE A 157 -10.33 2.23 -10.92
C PHE A 157 -9.13 2.94 -10.25
N PRO A 158 -8.65 4.07 -10.80
CA PRO A 158 -7.51 4.79 -10.23
C PRO A 158 -7.90 5.44 -8.90
N ALA A 159 -7.41 4.88 -7.79
CA ALA A 159 -7.60 5.43 -6.46
C ALA A 159 -6.27 5.98 -5.92
N LYS A 160 -6.13 7.31 -5.95
CA LYS A 160 -4.97 8.01 -5.38
C LYS A 160 -4.98 7.88 -3.86
N GLY A 161 -3.83 7.61 -3.26
CA GLY A 161 -3.59 7.66 -1.83
C GLY A 161 -2.39 8.52 -1.52
N ALA A 162 -2.57 9.54 -0.68
CA ALA A 162 -1.51 10.39 -0.20
C ALA A 162 -0.95 9.89 1.13
N LEU A 163 0.35 10.10 1.36
CA LEU A 163 1.08 9.79 2.59
C LEU A 163 1.98 10.96 2.98
N LEU A 164 2.18 11.12 4.29
CA LEU A 164 3.18 12.04 4.83
C LEU A 164 4.29 11.25 5.52
N ILE A 165 5.52 11.67 5.26
CA ILE A 165 6.72 11.20 5.98
C ILE A 165 7.04 12.22 7.06
N LEU A 166 7.10 11.75 8.30
CA LEU A 166 7.42 12.56 9.47
C LEU A 166 8.94 12.68 9.67
N GLY A 167 9.38 13.73 10.36
CA GLY A 167 10.77 14.08 10.54
C GLY A 167 11.58 13.13 11.41
N HIS A 168 10.92 12.29 12.19
CA HIS A 168 11.51 11.25 13.02
C HIS A 168 10.45 10.18 13.33
N ARG A 169 10.91 9.06 13.85
CA ARG A 169 10.06 7.97 14.30
C ARG A 169 9.36 8.35 15.61
N ILE A 170 8.03 8.36 15.60
CA ILE A 170 7.21 8.72 16.77
C ILE A 170 6.49 7.53 17.39
N ASN A 171 6.42 6.39 16.69
CA ASN A 171 5.75 5.17 17.15
C ASN A 171 6.61 3.92 16.90
N ASN A 172 6.38 2.87 17.69
CA ASN A 172 7.10 1.59 17.59
C ASN A 172 6.26 0.48 16.97
N MET A 173 4.95 0.52 17.15
CA MET A 173 3.99 -0.41 16.57
C MET A 173 3.25 0.26 15.41
N VAL A 174 2.73 -0.54 14.48
CA VAL A 174 1.75 -0.01 13.50
C VAL A 174 0.48 0.34 14.26
N ILE A 175 0.09 1.60 14.28
CA ILE A 175 -1.13 2.06 14.94
C ILE A 175 -2.23 2.22 13.91
N ASN A 176 -3.35 1.52 14.12
CA ASN A 176 -4.55 1.60 13.29
C ASN A 176 -5.75 2.09 14.10
N ARG A 177 -6.72 2.69 13.43
CA ARG A 177 -8.02 2.98 14.00
C ARG A 177 -8.91 1.75 13.92
N CYS A 178 -9.52 1.34 15.03
CA CYS A 178 -10.47 0.21 15.08
C CYS A 178 -11.88 0.67 14.73
N ARG A 179 -12.09 1.01 13.44
CA ARG A 179 -13.38 1.46 12.87
C ARG A 179 -13.48 1.02 11.41
N LYS A 180 -14.62 1.30 10.76
CA LYS A 180 -14.70 1.15 9.30
C LYS A 180 -13.58 1.98 8.64
N PRO A 181 -12.86 1.41 7.64
CA PRO A 181 -11.73 2.09 7.02
C PRO A 181 -12.07 3.50 6.50
N ALA A 182 -11.28 4.47 6.91
CA ALA A 182 -11.40 5.87 6.52
C ALA A 182 -10.02 6.46 6.15
N ASP A 183 -9.94 7.77 5.91
CA ASP A 183 -8.67 8.42 5.63
C ASP A 183 -7.78 8.52 6.86
N ALA A 184 -6.46 8.42 6.66
CA ALA A 184 -5.43 8.52 7.69
C ALA A 184 -5.60 7.55 8.88
N ASP A 185 -6.06 6.34 8.62
CA ASP A 185 -6.33 5.35 9.67
C ASP A 185 -5.10 4.51 10.06
N ILE A 186 -3.93 4.76 9.48
CA ILE A 186 -2.73 3.98 9.74
C ILE A 186 -1.49 4.86 9.92
N LEU A 187 -0.84 4.71 11.07
CA LEU A 187 0.47 5.30 11.38
C LEU A 187 1.50 4.17 11.44
N VAL A 188 2.49 4.24 10.54
CA VAL A 188 3.46 3.15 10.32
C VAL A 188 4.84 3.61 10.78
N PRO A 189 5.52 2.87 11.67
CA PRO A 189 6.93 3.10 11.95
C PRO A 189 7.78 2.56 10.80
N GLY A 190 8.86 3.25 10.45
CA GLY A 190 9.79 2.81 9.44
C GLY A 190 11.20 3.29 9.76
N ASP A 191 12.12 2.38 10.05
CA ASP A 191 13.52 2.65 10.37
C ASP A 191 13.68 3.88 11.32
N THR A 192 13.99 5.07 10.79
CA THR A 192 14.20 6.32 11.55
C THR A 192 13.03 7.31 11.47
N ILE A 193 11.99 7.00 10.76
CA ILE A 193 10.83 7.89 10.48
C ILE A 193 9.51 7.22 10.87
N SER A 194 8.44 7.98 10.84
CA SER A 194 7.07 7.45 10.80
C SER A 194 6.33 7.98 9.58
N LEU A 195 5.33 7.22 9.12
CA LEU A 195 4.49 7.58 7.98
C LEU A 195 3.02 7.55 8.41
N ILE A 196 2.27 8.58 8.02
CA ILE A 196 0.82 8.59 8.19
C ILE A 196 0.13 8.50 6.83
N GLY A 197 -0.86 7.64 6.71
CA GLY A 197 -1.64 7.43 5.49
C GLY A 197 -2.92 6.66 5.72
N THR A 198 -3.70 6.49 4.71
CA THR A 198 -3.66 7.12 3.40
C THR A 198 -5.01 7.78 3.13
N THR A 199 -5.02 8.79 2.27
CA THR A 199 -6.28 9.24 1.65
C THR A 199 -6.77 8.22 0.61
N SER A 200 -8.00 8.36 0.14
CA SER A 200 -8.51 7.59 -1.00
C SER A 200 -9.40 8.48 -1.85
N THR A 201 -8.83 8.97 -2.95
CA THR A 201 -9.51 9.87 -3.88
C THR A 201 -9.48 9.27 -5.27
N HIS A 202 -10.64 9.19 -5.93
CA HIS A 202 -10.66 8.84 -7.35
C HIS A 202 -10.01 9.95 -8.18
N ILE A 203 -9.22 9.56 -9.17
CA ILE A 203 -8.62 10.48 -10.16
C ILE A 203 -8.88 9.96 -11.56
N ASP A 204 -8.85 10.86 -12.53
CA ASP A 204 -8.96 10.47 -13.94
C ASP A 204 -7.68 9.77 -14.41
N TYR A 205 -7.82 8.88 -15.39
CA TYR A 205 -6.74 8.04 -15.86
C TYR A 205 -5.58 8.84 -16.46
N ASP A 206 -5.85 10.00 -17.05
CA ASP A 206 -4.86 10.92 -17.61
C ASP A 206 -4.04 11.68 -16.56
N GLN A 207 -4.47 11.65 -15.31
CA GLN A 207 -3.80 12.32 -14.17
C GLN A 207 -2.79 11.45 -13.43
N ILE A 208 -2.73 10.14 -13.73
CA ILE A 208 -1.92 9.18 -12.97
C ILE A 208 -0.41 9.47 -13.01
N ASP A 209 0.10 10.07 -14.07
CA ASP A 209 1.52 10.38 -14.24
C ASP A 209 1.93 11.73 -13.62
N ASN A 210 0.96 12.61 -13.31
CA ASN A 210 1.19 13.98 -12.82
C ASN A 210 0.43 14.29 -11.53
N MET A 211 0.10 13.30 -10.70
CA MET A 211 -0.64 13.51 -9.47
C MET A 211 0.20 14.23 -8.41
N LEU A 212 -0.46 15.18 -7.74
CA LEU A 212 0.11 15.92 -6.62
C LEU A 212 -0.69 15.66 -5.34
N VAL A 213 -0.03 15.74 -4.20
CA VAL A 213 -0.71 15.79 -2.90
C VAL A 213 -1.24 17.20 -2.70
N THR A 214 -2.54 17.31 -2.41
CA THR A 214 -3.19 18.60 -2.19
C THR A 214 -3.06 19.06 -0.74
N PRO A 215 -3.14 20.37 -0.45
CA PRO A 215 -3.18 20.89 0.92
C PRO A 215 -4.29 20.25 1.76
N GLN A 216 -5.45 20.01 1.18
CA GLN A 216 -6.60 19.39 1.85
C GLN A 216 -6.29 17.94 2.29
N GLU A 217 -5.57 17.17 1.45
CA GLU A 217 -5.11 15.82 1.82
C GLU A 217 -4.11 15.87 2.98
N VAL A 218 -3.20 16.85 2.98
CA VAL A 218 -2.25 17.06 4.09
C VAL A 218 -3.00 17.37 5.38
N ASP A 219 -3.97 18.28 5.34
CA ASP A 219 -4.77 18.67 6.51
C ASP A 219 -5.56 17.47 7.08
N ILE A 220 -6.16 16.64 6.21
CA ILE A 220 -6.84 15.39 6.62
C ILE A 220 -5.86 14.46 7.32
N LEU A 221 -4.69 14.20 6.71
CA LEU A 221 -3.69 13.29 7.25
C LEU A 221 -3.15 13.75 8.61
N ILE A 222 -2.94 15.05 8.80
CA ILE A 222 -2.49 15.61 10.08
C ILE A 222 -3.61 15.51 11.13
N ARG A 223 -4.82 15.93 10.81
CA ARG A 223 -5.95 15.94 11.74
C ARG A 223 -6.33 14.54 12.21
N GLU A 224 -6.52 13.60 11.29
CA GLU A 224 -6.90 12.23 11.63
C GLU A 224 -5.72 11.45 12.24
N GLY A 225 -4.50 11.69 11.74
CA GLY A 225 -3.28 11.10 12.31
C GLY A 225 -3.01 11.52 13.74
N ALA A 226 -3.33 12.78 14.11
CA ALA A 226 -3.25 13.24 15.49
C ALA A 226 -4.24 12.53 16.43
N LEU A 227 -5.32 11.96 15.90
CA LEU A 227 -6.20 11.10 16.66
C LEU A 227 -5.59 9.72 16.95
N LEU A 228 -4.68 9.23 16.12
CA LEU A 228 -3.90 8.02 16.41
C LEU A 228 -2.78 8.29 17.42
N ALA A 229 -2.00 9.35 17.18
CA ALA A 229 -0.86 9.76 17.99
C ALA A 229 -0.81 11.29 18.08
N PRO A 230 -1.17 11.91 19.22
CA PRO A 230 -1.27 13.38 19.34
C PRO A 230 0.02 14.13 19.01
N THR A 231 1.18 13.53 19.25
CA THR A 231 2.50 14.10 18.93
C THR A 231 2.71 14.36 17.44
N LEU A 232 1.92 13.68 16.58
CA LEU A 232 1.98 13.87 15.13
C LEU A 232 1.70 15.33 14.73
N ALA A 233 0.74 15.98 15.39
CA ALA A 233 0.36 17.38 15.09
C ALA A 233 1.52 18.38 15.26
N GLN A 234 2.54 18.03 16.04
CA GLN A 234 3.72 18.88 16.32
C GLN A 234 4.97 18.38 15.60
N THR A 235 4.87 17.25 14.91
CA THR A 235 6.00 16.62 14.24
C THR A 235 6.24 17.26 12.87
N ARG A 236 7.50 17.60 12.58
CA ARG A 236 7.88 18.13 11.27
C ARG A 236 7.56 17.12 10.17
N ILE A 237 6.95 17.59 9.09
CA ILE A 237 6.75 16.82 7.86
C ILE A 237 7.98 17.01 6.96
N LEU A 238 8.59 15.91 6.51
CA LEU A 238 9.71 15.93 5.57
C LEU A 238 9.25 15.91 4.13
N ARG A 239 8.22 15.09 3.84
CA ARG A 239 7.74 14.86 2.47
C ARG A 239 6.28 14.44 2.49
N ALA A 240 5.56 14.89 1.45
CA ALA A 240 4.29 14.32 1.03
C ALA A 240 4.48 13.62 -0.31
N TYR A 241 3.88 12.45 -0.50
CA TYR A 241 3.85 11.76 -1.77
C TYR A 241 2.55 10.99 -1.95
N ALA A 242 2.22 10.68 -3.19
CA ALA A 242 1.03 9.92 -3.53
C ALA A 242 1.37 8.76 -4.46
N GLY A 243 0.54 7.74 -4.42
CA GLY A 243 0.54 6.63 -5.35
C GLY A 243 -0.88 6.30 -5.80
N VAL A 244 -1.02 5.58 -6.91
CA VAL A 244 -2.32 5.14 -7.41
C VAL A 244 -2.45 3.64 -7.22
N ARG A 245 -3.53 3.22 -6.57
CA ARG A 245 -3.86 1.81 -6.40
C ARG A 245 -4.42 1.25 -7.69
N PRO A 246 -3.89 0.14 -8.22
CA PRO A 246 -4.42 -0.55 -9.39
C PRO A 246 -5.63 -1.41 -8.98
N LEU A 247 -6.76 -0.77 -8.73
CA LEU A 247 -7.99 -1.46 -8.38
C LEU A 247 -8.74 -1.84 -9.66
N VAL A 248 -9.29 -3.05 -9.68
CA VAL A 248 -10.19 -3.48 -10.76
C VAL A 248 -11.61 -3.07 -10.39
N ALA A 249 -12.24 -2.26 -11.25
CA ALA A 249 -13.56 -1.70 -10.94
C ALA A 249 -14.63 -2.80 -10.80
N SER A 250 -15.34 -2.77 -9.67
CA SER A 250 -16.69 -3.30 -9.55
C SER A 250 -17.68 -2.13 -9.63
N ASP A 251 -18.87 -2.36 -10.16
CA ASP A 251 -19.78 -1.27 -10.54
C ASP A 251 -20.34 -0.43 -9.38
N ASP A 252 -20.05 -0.77 -8.11
CA ASP A 252 -20.83 -0.31 -6.96
C ASP A 252 -20.08 0.54 -5.93
N ASP A 253 -18.78 0.86 -6.07
CA ASP A 253 -18.05 1.62 -5.05
C ASP A 253 -17.24 2.79 -5.61
N PRO A 254 -17.76 4.04 -5.54
CA PRO A 254 -17.06 5.23 -6.01
C PRO A 254 -15.81 5.59 -5.19
N SER A 255 -15.65 5.05 -3.95
CA SER A 255 -14.48 5.30 -3.10
C SER A 255 -13.29 4.38 -3.41
N GLY A 256 -13.53 3.26 -4.11
CA GLY A 256 -12.55 2.21 -4.37
C GLY A 256 -12.06 1.47 -3.13
N ARG A 257 -12.69 1.63 -1.96
CA ARG A 257 -12.26 0.97 -0.72
C ARG A 257 -12.69 -0.49 -0.66
N ASN A 258 -13.83 -0.82 -1.26
CA ASN A 258 -14.42 -2.16 -1.30
C ASN A 258 -14.16 -2.89 -2.63
N VAL A 259 -13.38 -2.30 -3.52
CA VAL A 259 -13.06 -2.88 -4.83
C VAL A 259 -12.01 -3.99 -4.67
N SER A 260 -12.11 -5.04 -5.49
CA SER A 260 -11.18 -6.17 -5.45
C SER A 260 -9.73 -5.72 -5.70
N ARG A 261 -8.82 -6.28 -4.91
CA ARG A 261 -7.36 -6.15 -5.08
C ARG A 261 -6.74 -7.46 -5.56
N GLY A 262 -7.58 -8.39 -6.01
CA GLY A 262 -7.13 -9.68 -6.54
C GLY A 262 -6.42 -9.54 -7.89
N ILE A 263 -5.67 -10.58 -8.26
CA ILE A 263 -5.12 -10.74 -9.60
C ILE A 263 -6.27 -11.13 -10.54
N VAL A 264 -6.32 -10.52 -11.70
CA VAL A 264 -7.33 -10.74 -12.76
C VAL A 264 -6.71 -11.50 -13.93
#